data_e44b8c4b752ac5d1299b1e905f3cb16c
#
_entry.id   e44b8c4b752ac5d1299b1e905f3cb16c
#
_cell.length_a   1.000
_cell.length_b   1.000
_cell.length_c   1.000
_cell.angle_alpha   90.00
_cell.angle_beta   90.00
_cell.angle_gamma   90.00
#
_symmetry.space_group_name_H-M   'P 1'
#
loop_
_entity.id
_entity.type
_entity.pdbx_description
1 polymer ?
#
loop_
_entity_poly.entity_id
_entity_poly.type
_entity_poly.pdbx_seq_one_letter_code
_entity_poly.pdbx_strand_id
1 'polypeptide(L)'
;MRLIKMTGGLGNQMFIYAMYLKMKTIFPDVRIDLSDMVHYQVHYGYEMNKVFHLPRTEFCINRSLKKIIEFLLFKTILERKQGGSLVPYTRKYHWPWIYFKGFYQSEKYFAGIEKEVREAFVFDIRRASRRSLRAMQEIKADPHAVSIHVRRGDYLLEKHWKALGCICQSSYY
;
A
#
# COMPACT_ATOMS: atom_id res chain seq x y z
N MET A 1 5.86 16.09 -13.15
CA MET A 1 4.84 15.40 -12.33
C MET A 1 5.23 13.93 -12.19
N ARG A 2 5.19 13.42 -10.98
CA ARG A 2 5.49 12.01 -10.67
C ARG A 2 4.25 11.35 -10.09
N LEU A 3 3.86 10.21 -10.64
CA LEU A 3 2.70 9.45 -10.19
C LEU A 3 3.12 8.09 -9.64
N ILE A 4 2.50 7.69 -8.53
CA ILE A 4 2.65 6.34 -7.97
C ILE A 4 1.30 5.65 -8.06
N LYS A 5 1.25 4.53 -8.76
CA LYS A 5 0.03 3.73 -8.92
C LYS A 5 -0.38 3.10 -7.59
N MET A 6 -1.58 3.38 -7.13
CA MET A 6 -2.19 2.65 -6.02
C MET A 6 -2.84 1.36 -6.53
N THR A 7 -2.62 0.24 -5.82
CA THR A 7 -3.18 -1.07 -6.20
C THR A 7 -3.14 -2.04 -5.02
N GLY A 8 -3.89 -3.14 -5.12
CA GLY A 8 -3.91 -4.21 -4.12
C GLY A 8 -4.78 -3.92 -2.89
N GLY A 9 -4.79 -4.84 -1.93
CA GLY A 9 -5.48 -4.68 -0.65
C GLY A 9 -4.76 -3.73 0.31
N LEU A 10 -5.36 -3.49 1.48
CA LEU A 10 -4.90 -2.48 2.46
C LEU A 10 -3.40 -2.55 2.76
N GLY A 11 -2.85 -3.74 3.03
CA GLY A 11 -1.41 -3.89 3.31
C GLY A 11 -0.51 -3.42 2.16
N ASN A 12 -0.87 -3.74 0.91
CA ASN A 12 -0.15 -3.25 -0.27
C ASN A 12 -0.29 -1.72 -0.41
N GLN A 13 -1.49 -1.19 -0.16
CA GLN A 13 -1.74 0.24 -0.18
C GLN A 13 -0.88 0.98 0.86
N MET A 14 -0.68 0.39 2.05
CA MET A 14 0.20 0.95 3.09
C MET A 14 1.66 1.02 2.62
N PHE A 15 2.21 -0.05 2.01
CA PHE A 15 3.57 -0.02 1.48
C PHE A 15 3.73 1.02 0.36
N ILE A 16 2.78 1.11 -0.55
CA ILE A 16 2.79 2.11 -1.63
C ILE A 16 2.71 3.53 -1.06
N TYR A 17 1.91 3.74 -0.02
CA TYR A 17 1.79 5.03 0.64
C TYR A 17 3.07 5.41 1.41
N ALA A 18 3.72 4.45 2.09
CA ALA A 18 5.00 4.67 2.75
C ALA A 18 6.09 5.08 1.74
N MET A 19 6.16 4.40 0.57
CA MET A 19 7.02 4.84 -0.52
C MET A 19 6.64 6.25 -1.01
N TYR A 20 5.35 6.57 -1.15
CA TYR A 20 4.91 7.91 -1.52
C TYR A 20 5.42 8.97 -0.54
N LEU A 21 5.32 8.75 0.77
CA LEU A 21 5.84 9.66 1.79
C LEU A 21 7.34 9.89 1.60
N LYS A 22 8.12 8.81 1.37
CA LYS A 22 9.55 8.92 1.08
C LYS A 22 9.83 9.71 -0.19
N MET A 23 9.13 9.41 -1.27
CA MET A 23 9.29 10.14 -2.52
C MET A 23 8.93 11.63 -2.37
N LYS A 24 7.96 11.94 -1.51
CA LYS A 24 7.54 13.30 -1.21
C LYS A 24 8.65 14.15 -0.56
N THR A 25 9.54 13.53 0.21
CA THR A 25 10.70 14.24 0.79
C THR A 25 11.73 14.65 -0.26
N ILE A 26 11.73 13.98 -1.42
CA ILE A 26 12.71 14.22 -2.50
C ILE A 26 12.06 15.02 -3.63
N PHE A 27 10.81 14.73 -3.96
CA PHE A 27 10.08 15.29 -5.09
C PHE A 27 8.71 15.84 -4.63
N PRO A 28 8.58 17.15 -4.41
CA PRO A 28 7.34 17.76 -3.93
C PRO A 28 6.12 17.54 -4.85
N ASP A 29 6.37 17.29 -6.14
CA ASP A 29 5.36 17.11 -7.19
C ASP A 29 4.83 15.66 -7.32
N VAL A 30 5.27 14.75 -6.44
CA VAL A 30 4.77 13.37 -6.44
C VAL A 30 3.32 13.28 -5.95
N ARG A 31 2.51 12.45 -6.61
CA ARG A 31 1.10 12.21 -6.27
C ARG A 31 0.75 10.73 -6.38
N ILE A 32 -0.27 10.32 -5.66
CA ILE A 32 -0.84 8.98 -5.74
C ILE A 32 -1.92 8.96 -6.81
N ASP A 33 -1.83 8.03 -7.76
CA ASP A 33 -2.85 7.81 -8.77
C ASP A 33 -3.84 6.73 -8.33
N LEU A 34 -5.09 7.13 -8.11
CA LEU A 34 -6.21 6.26 -7.77
C LEU A 34 -7.08 5.87 -8.97
N SER A 35 -6.73 6.24 -10.20
CA SER A 35 -7.59 6.06 -11.36
C SER A 35 -8.07 4.62 -11.57
N ASP A 36 -7.22 3.64 -11.24
CA ASP A 36 -7.59 2.23 -11.33
C ASP A 36 -8.38 1.74 -10.13
N MET A 37 -8.30 2.42 -8.98
CA MET A 37 -8.98 2.04 -7.74
C MET A 37 -10.47 2.43 -7.72
N VAL A 38 -10.88 3.40 -8.53
CA VAL A 38 -12.29 3.84 -8.63
C VAL A 38 -13.22 2.69 -9.04
N HIS A 39 -12.74 1.79 -9.90
CA HIS A 39 -13.49 0.62 -10.38
C HIS A 39 -12.92 -0.71 -9.85
N TYR A 40 -12.04 -0.63 -8.85
CA TYR A 40 -11.36 -1.80 -8.31
C TYR A 40 -12.26 -2.52 -7.30
N GLN A 41 -12.90 -3.59 -7.74
CA GLN A 41 -13.83 -4.37 -6.90
C GLN A 41 -13.13 -5.44 -6.04
N VAL A 42 -11.85 -5.69 -6.30
CA VAL A 42 -11.07 -6.67 -5.55
C VAL A 42 -10.56 -6.02 -4.25
N HIS A 43 -10.49 -6.76 -3.16
CA HIS A 43 -9.98 -6.30 -1.86
C HIS A 43 -10.65 -5.02 -1.32
N TYR A 44 -11.96 -4.84 -1.56
CA TYR A 44 -12.76 -3.70 -1.06
C TYR A 44 -12.35 -2.32 -1.60
N GLY A 45 -11.53 -2.27 -2.66
CA GLY A 45 -11.10 -1.04 -3.31
C GLY A 45 -10.06 -0.24 -2.51
N TYR A 46 -10.14 1.10 -2.59
CA TYR A 46 -9.25 1.98 -1.85
C TYR A 46 -9.70 2.12 -0.40
N GLU A 47 -8.88 1.67 0.54
CA GLU A 47 -9.24 1.56 1.95
C GLU A 47 -8.48 2.53 2.86
N MET A 48 -7.39 3.13 2.41
CA MET A 48 -6.52 3.96 3.23
C MET A 48 -7.27 5.07 3.98
N ASN A 49 -8.13 5.83 3.27
CA ASN A 49 -8.91 6.91 3.87
C ASN A 49 -10.08 6.42 4.74
N LYS A 50 -10.40 5.11 4.69
CA LYS A 50 -11.42 4.50 5.57
C LYS A 50 -10.84 4.12 6.92
N VAL A 51 -9.53 3.82 6.95
CA VAL A 51 -8.84 3.25 8.11
C VAL A 51 -7.98 4.29 8.82
N PHE A 52 -7.32 5.14 8.04
CA PHE A 52 -6.38 6.15 8.54
C PHE A 52 -6.89 7.56 8.27
N HIS A 53 -6.46 8.52 9.09
CA HIS A 53 -6.76 9.93 8.89
C HIS A 53 -5.67 10.57 8.02
N LEU A 54 -5.75 10.33 6.70
CA LEU A 54 -4.75 10.81 5.75
C LEU A 54 -5.19 12.11 5.06
N PRO A 55 -4.26 13.02 4.75
CA PRO A 55 -4.56 14.19 3.92
C PRO A 55 -4.95 13.73 2.50
N ARG A 56 -5.84 14.48 1.87
CA ARG A 56 -6.19 14.24 0.46
C ARG A 56 -5.01 14.59 -0.43
N THR A 57 -4.43 13.59 -1.05
CA THR A 57 -3.25 13.71 -1.94
C THR A 57 -3.46 12.95 -3.26
N GLU A 58 -4.69 12.54 -3.49
CA GLU A 58 -5.06 11.66 -4.58
C GLU A 58 -5.17 12.43 -5.89
N PHE A 59 -4.76 11.76 -6.94
CA PHE A 59 -4.94 12.18 -8.32
C PHE A 59 -5.78 11.11 -9.04
N CYS A 60 -6.85 11.54 -9.66
CA CYS A 60 -7.69 10.66 -10.47
C CYS A 60 -7.82 11.25 -11.87
N ILE A 61 -7.56 10.44 -12.87
CA ILE A 61 -7.77 10.80 -14.26
C ILE A 61 -8.74 9.81 -14.90
N ASN A 62 -9.48 10.25 -15.90
CA ASN A 62 -10.32 9.35 -16.68
C ASN A 62 -9.48 8.20 -17.27
N ARG A 63 -9.96 6.96 -17.12
CA ARG A 63 -9.23 5.74 -17.48
C ARG A 63 -8.79 5.68 -18.94
N SER A 64 -9.62 6.21 -19.83
CA SER A 64 -9.29 6.22 -21.28
C SER A 64 -8.20 7.24 -21.58
N LEU A 65 -8.30 8.45 -21.03
CA LEU A 65 -7.26 9.48 -21.13
C LEU A 65 -5.94 9.04 -20.48
N LYS A 66 -6.01 8.31 -19.35
CA LYS A 66 -4.84 7.80 -18.65
C LYS A 66 -3.93 6.96 -19.53
N LYS A 67 -4.48 6.02 -20.31
CA LYS A 67 -3.69 5.15 -21.18
C LYS A 67 -2.92 5.95 -22.24
N ILE A 68 -3.58 6.96 -22.83
CA ILE A 68 -2.97 7.82 -23.84
C ILE A 68 -1.87 8.68 -23.21
N ILE A 69 -2.16 9.33 -22.10
CA ILE A 69 -1.21 10.20 -21.39
C ILE A 69 -0.02 9.38 -20.87
N GLU A 70 -0.27 8.19 -20.30
CA GLU A 70 0.78 7.28 -19.82
C GLU A 70 1.71 6.86 -20.97
N PHE A 71 1.16 6.50 -22.11
CA PHE A 71 1.95 6.08 -23.28
C PHE A 71 2.77 7.22 -23.87
N LEU A 72 2.19 8.42 -24.01
CA LEU A 72 2.84 9.54 -24.71
C LEU A 72 3.79 10.34 -23.82
N LEU A 73 3.51 10.50 -22.54
CA LEU A 73 4.20 11.46 -21.68
C LEU A 73 5.01 10.81 -20.55
N PHE A 74 4.57 9.70 -20.01
CA PHE A 74 5.19 9.12 -18.82
C PHE A 74 6.21 8.04 -19.11
N LYS A 75 7.38 8.18 -18.51
CA LYS A 75 8.34 7.08 -18.37
C LYS A 75 7.90 6.16 -17.24
N THR A 76 7.39 4.98 -17.59
CA THR A 76 6.99 3.97 -16.60
C THR A 76 8.20 3.33 -15.95
N ILE A 77 8.25 3.31 -14.63
CA ILE A 77 9.24 2.58 -13.84
C ILE A 77 8.51 1.46 -13.10
N LEU A 78 8.84 0.22 -13.47
CA LEU A 78 8.35 -0.96 -12.77
C LEU A 78 9.26 -1.28 -11.60
N GLU A 79 8.66 -1.67 -10.46
CA GLU A 79 9.40 -2.29 -9.37
C GLU A 79 10.03 -3.58 -9.88
N ARG A 80 11.35 -3.66 -9.83
CA ARG A 80 12.07 -4.89 -10.19
C ARG A 80 12.28 -5.71 -8.91
N LYS A 81 11.70 -6.90 -8.89
CA LYS A 81 12.02 -7.93 -7.91
C LYS A 81 13.38 -8.54 -8.27
N GLN A 82 14.45 -7.83 -8.05
CA GLN A 82 15.81 -8.36 -8.14
C GLN A 82 16.36 -8.52 -6.73
N GLY A 83 16.28 -9.74 -6.20
CA GLY A 83 17.05 -10.15 -5.03
C GLY A 83 17.00 -9.25 -3.79
N GLY A 84 15.87 -8.58 -3.54
CA GLY A 84 15.72 -7.64 -2.41
C GLY A 84 16.54 -6.36 -2.55
N SER A 85 17.18 -6.11 -3.69
CA SER A 85 17.91 -4.89 -3.94
C SER A 85 16.97 -3.78 -4.38
N LEU A 86 16.83 -2.78 -3.55
CA LEU A 86 16.19 -1.52 -3.90
C LEU A 86 16.90 -0.93 -5.11
N VAL A 87 16.11 -0.47 -6.05
CA VAL A 87 16.60 0.48 -7.02
C VAL A 87 16.83 1.80 -6.27
N PRO A 88 18.08 2.21 -6.01
CA PRO A 88 18.33 3.47 -5.32
C PRO A 88 17.68 4.61 -6.10
N TYR A 89 17.34 5.69 -5.39
CA TYR A 89 16.82 6.91 -6.00
C TYR A 89 17.83 7.47 -6.99
N THR A 90 17.81 6.99 -8.23
CA THR A 90 18.81 7.28 -9.27
C THR A 90 18.41 8.50 -10.10
N ARG A 91 19.37 9.04 -10.89
CA ARG A 91 19.13 10.15 -11.83
C ARG A 91 17.91 9.95 -12.73
N LYS A 92 17.55 8.71 -13.06
CA LYS A 92 16.34 8.41 -13.88
C LYS A 92 15.03 8.86 -13.22
N TYR A 93 15.00 9.05 -11.89
CA TYR A 93 13.84 9.57 -11.18
C TYR A 93 13.68 11.09 -11.28
N HIS A 94 14.68 11.78 -11.80
CA HIS A 94 14.63 13.22 -12.09
C HIS A 94 13.93 13.56 -13.42
N TRP A 95 13.56 12.56 -14.20
CA TRP A 95 12.75 12.79 -15.41
C TRP A 95 11.44 13.52 -15.04
N PRO A 96 10.96 14.49 -15.84
CA PRO A 96 9.83 15.34 -15.45
C PRO A 96 8.49 14.58 -15.34
N TRP A 97 8.34 13.48 -16.07
CA TRP A 97 7.11 12.69 -16.13
C TRP A 97 7.40 11.23 -15.86
N ILE A 98 7.12 10.77 -14.64
CA ILE A 98 7.39 9.38 -14.25
C ILE A 98 6.15 8.74 -13.65
N TYR A 99 5.92 7.49 -14.02
CA TYR A 99 4.86 6.66 -13.46
C TYR A 99 5.44 5.42 -12.80
N PHE A 100 5.35 5.36 -11.49
CA PHE A 100 5.85 4.25 -10.69
C PHE A 100 4.77 3.18 -10.51
N LYS A 101 5.10 1.92 -10.82
CA LYS A 101 4.22 0.76 -10.68
C LYS A 101 4.93 -0.34 -9.89
N GLY A 102 4.35 -0.75 -8.77
CA GLY A 102 4.85 -1.81 -7.90
C GLY A 102 4.10 -1.86 -6.58
N PHE A 103 4.46 -2.80 -5.73
CA PHE A 103 3.93 -2.93 -4.37
C PHE A 103 4.86 -2.37 -3.31
N TYR A 104 6.15 -2.27 -3.60
CA TYR A 104 7.20 -1.69 -2.73
C TYR A 104 7.23 -2.31 -1.33
N GLN A 105 7.03 -3.62 -1.25
CA GLN A 105 6.91 -4.41 -0.02
C GLN A 105 8.26 -4.61 0.68
N SER A 106 8.92 -3.51 1.04
CA SER A 106 10.15 -3.53 1.83
C SER A 106 10.30 -2.22 2.60
N GLU A 107 10.73 -2.30 3.86
CA GLU A 107 11.05 -1.14 4.69
C GLU A 107 12.13 -0.23 4.09
N LYS A 108 13.01 -0.80 3.26
CA LYS A 108 14.07 -0.07 2.57
C LYS A 108 13.52 1.06 1.68
N TYR A 109 12.27 0.96 1.18
CA TYR A 109 11.66 2.01 0.36
C TYR A 109 11.29 3.27 1.13
N PHE A 110 11.22 3.20 2.45
CA PHE A 110 10.91 4.34 3.31
C PHE A 110 11.92 4.51 4.46
N ALA A 111 13.11 3.94 4.31
CA ALA A 111 14.20 4.10 5.28
C ALA A 111 14.50 5.57 5.55
N GLY A 112 14.62 5.92 6.84
CA GLY A 112 14.90 7.27 7.33
C GLY A 112 13.68 8.19 7.45
N ILE A 113 12.46 7.63 7.28
CA ILE A 113 11.19 8.32 7.58
C ILE A 113 10.21 7.40 8.35
N GLU A 114 10.75 6.49 9.14
CA GLU A 114 9.94 5.49 9.86
C GLU A 114 8.95 6.13 10.83
N LYS A 115 9.32 7.29 11.40
CA LYS A 115 8.46 8.05 12.32
C LYS A 115 7.23 8.58 11.58
N GLU A 116 7.42 9.24 10.46
CA GLU A 116 6.35 9.80 9.62
C GLU A 116 5.42 8.71 9.11
N VAL A 117 5.98 7.53 8.76
CA VAL A 117 5.19 6.38 8.34
C VAL A 117 4.33 5.85 9.48
N ARG A 118 4.87 5.74 10.71
CA ARG A 118 4.09 5.33 11.89
C ARG A 118 2.99 6.32 12.23
N GLU A 119 3.27 7.61 12.14
CA GLU A 119 2.29 8.69 12.37
C GLU A 119 1.16 8.66 11.34
N ALA A 120 1.47 8.39 10.07
CA ALA A 120 0.48 8.28 9.00
C ALA A 120 -0.47 7.08 9.19
N PHE A 121 -0.01 5.99 9.81
CA PHE A 121 -0.78 4.76 9.96
C PHE A 121 -1.42 4.61 11.35
N VAL A 122 -1.70 5.71 12.01
CA VAL A 122 -2.51 5.71 13.23
C VAL A 122 -3.98 5.48 12.84
N PHE A 123 -4.58 4.43 13.41
CA PHE A 123 -6.00 4.11 13.16
C PHE A 123 -6.91 5.22 13.67
N ASP A 124 -7.92 5.58 12.88
CA ASP A 124 -8.99 6.46 13.34
C ASP A 124 -9.92 5.67 14.29
N ILE A 125 -9.60 5.71 15.58
CA ILE A 125 -10.34 4.98 16.62
C ILE A 125 -11.82 5.39 16.72
N ARG A 126 -12.20 6.57 16.21
CA ARG A 126 -13.60 7.01 16.16
C ARG A 126 -14.46 6.11 15.26
N ARG A 127 -13.82 5.40 14.33
CA ARG A 127 -14.47 4.44 13.43
C ARG A 127 -14.43 3.01 13.95
N ALA A 128 -13.75 2.77 15.06
CA ALA A 128 -13.68 1.44 15.65
C ALA A 128 -15.02 1.06 16.32
N SER A 129 -15.42 -0.20 16.16
CA SER A 129 -16.59 -0.71 16.86
C SER A 129 -16.34 -0.79 18.37
N ARG A 130 -17.42 -0.76 19.18
CA ARG A 130 -17.31 -0.97 20.64
C ARG A 130 -16.59 -2.28 20.98
N ARG A 131 -16.81 -3.34 20.20
CA ARG A 131 -16.12 -4.62 20.36
C ARG A 131 -14.62 -4.50 20.11
N SER A 132 -14.22 -3.79 19.05
CA SER A 132 -12.81 -3.56 18.75
C SER A 132 -12.11 -2.73 19.82
N LEU A 133 -12.77 -1.69 20.33
CA LEU A 133 -12.23 -0.86 21.42
C LEU A 133 -12.02 -1.67 22.70
N ARG A 134 -12.98 -2.54 23.07
CA ARG A 134 -12.85 -3.43 24.23
C ARG A 134 -11.67 -4.39 24.05
N ALA A 135 -11.59 -5.08 22.91
CA ALA A 135 -10.48 -5.97 22.61
C ALA A 135 -9.11 -5.25 22.66
N MET A 136 -9.02 -4.02 22.15
CA MET A 136 -7.81 -3.20 22.27
C MET A 136 -7.44 -2.90 23.73
N GLN A 137 -8.42 -2.64 24.61
CA GLN A 137 -8.17 -2.39 26.04
C GLN A 137 -7.67 -3.67 26.72
N GLU A 138 -8.30 -4.81 26.45
CA GLU A 138 -7.90 -6.12 26.98
C GLU A 138 -6.45 -6.48 26.55
N ILE A 139 -6.12 -6.33 25.26
CA ILE A 139 -4.77 -6.59 24.74
C ILE A 139 -3.74 -5.64 25.37
N LYS A 140 -4.06 -4.37 25.54
CA LYS A 140 -3.14 -3.40 26.16
C LYS A 140 -2.91 -3.66 27.65
N ALA A 141 -3.86 -4.26 28.32
CA ALA A 141 -3.76 -4.57 29.74
C ALA A 141 -2.90 -5.82 30.03
N ASP A 142 -2.70 -6.67 29.03
CA ASP A 142 -1.91 -7.90 29.15
C ASP A 142 -0.53 -7.73 28.50
N PRO A 143 0.57 -7.67 29.29
CA PRO A 143 1.92 -7.54 28.77
C PRO A 143 2.41 -8.78 28.02
N HIS A 144 1.72 -9.91 28.14
CA HIS A 144 2.02 -11.18 27.46
C HIS A 144 1.10 -11.45 26.27
N ALA A 145 0.29 -10.49 25.85
CA ALA A 145 -0.63 -10.66 24.72
C ALA A 145 0.12 -11.01 23.45
N VAL A 146 -0.33 -12.09 22.78
CA VAL A 146 0.22 -12.57 21.51
C VAL A 146 -0.87 -12.53 20.45
N SER A 147 -0.54 -12.06 19.24
CA SER A 147 -1.44 -12.04 18.10
C SER A 147 -1.12 -13.17 17.13
N ILE A 148 -2.13 -13.97 16.79
CA ILE A 148 -2.04 -14.99 15.73
C ILE A 148 -2.99 -14.60 14.61
N HIS A 149 -2.46 -14.48 13.39
CA HIS A 149 -3.26 -14.19 12.20
C HIS A 149 -3.27 -15.38 11.23
N VAL A 150 -4.42 -16.02 11.09
CA VAL A 150 -4.61 -17.11 10.13
C VAL A 150 -5.23 -16.56 8.85
N ARG A 151 -4.45 -16.49 7.78
CA ARG A 151 -4.93 -16.02 6.46
C ARG A 151 -5.87 -17.04 5.83
N ARG A 152 -7.12 -16.62 5.63
CA ARG A 152 -8.19 -17.41 4.99
C ARG A 152 -8.86 -16.55 3.91
N GLY A 153 -10.18 -16.57 3.81
CA GLY A 153 -10.94 -15.73 2.89
C GLY A 153 -10.64 -16.06 1.42
N ASP A 154 -10.14 -15.09 0.68
CA ASP A 154 -9.80 -15.23 -0.74
C ASP A 154 -8.77 -16.33 -1.06
N TYR A 155 -7.93 -16.70 -0.10
CA TYR A 155 -6.96 -17.80 -0.25
C TYR A 155 -7.62 -19.18 -0.28
N LEU A 156 -8.84 -19.30 0.23
CA LEU A 156 -9.62 -20.54 0.19
C LEU A 156 -10.46 -20.69 -1.10
N LEU A 157 -10.47 -19.69 -1.97
CA LEU A 157 -11.14 -19.79 -3.26
C LEU A 157 -10.41 -20.80 -4.15
N GLU A 158 -11.16 -21.64 -4.88
CA GLU A 158 -10.62 -22.73 -5.71
C GLU A 158 -9.50 -22.25 -6.66
N LYS A 159 -9.70 -21.09 -7.29
CA LYS A 159 -8.70 -20.49 -8.20
C LYS A 159 -7.37 -20.12 -7.54
N HIS A 160 -7.34 -19.97 -6.22
CA HIS A 160 -6.15 -19.57 -5.45
C HIS A 160 -5.63 -20.70 -4.57
N TRP A 161 -6.42 -21.76 -4.36
CA TRP A 161 -6.11 -22.84 -3.45
C TRP A 161 -4.74 -23.47 -3.70
N LYS A 162 -4.47 -23.84 -4.97
CA LYS A 162 -3.19 -24.48 -5.35
C LYS A 162 -1.96 -23.63 -5.08
N ALA A 163 -2.09 -22.30 -5.20
CA ALA A 163 -0.96 -21.38 -5.07
C ALA A 163 -0.84 -20.80 -3.66
N LEU A 164 -1.93 -20.65 -2.91
CA LEU A 164 -1.99 -19.87 -1.68
C LEU A 164 -2.64 -20.61 -0.51
N GLY A 165 -3.58 -21.51 -0.76
CA GLY A 165 -4.39 -22.14 0.28
C GLY A 165 -3.66 -23.15 1.16
N CYS A 166 -2.50 -23.65 0.72
CA CYS A 166 -1.71 -24.65 1.46
C CYS A 166 -0.53 -24.03 2.24
N ILE A 167 -0.37 -22.70 2.25
CA ILE A 167 0.83 -22.06 2.80
C ILE A 167 0.86 -22.11 4.33
N CYS A 168 -0.31 -21.99 4.99
CA CYS A 168 -0.40 -22.00 6.45
C CYS A 168 -1.45 -23.03 6.89
N GLN A 169 -1.06 -24.26 7.01
CA GLN A 169 -1.90 -25.33 7.60
C GLN A 169 -1.88 -25.24 9.13
N SER A 170 -2.82 -25.94 9.80
CA SER A 170 -2.91 -25.94 11.27
C SER A 170 -1.62 -26.41 11.96
N SER A 171 -0.85 -27.26 11.29
CA SER A 171 0.48 -27.71 11.77
C SER A 171 1.57 -26.63 11.77
N TYR A 172 1.33 -25.49 11.15
CA TYR A 172 2.25 -24.35 11.14
C TYR A 172 2.15 -23.51 12.42
N TYR A 173 0.99 -23.50 13.08
CA TYR A 173 0.73 -22.76 14.32
C TYR A 173 0.87 -23.66 15.54
#